data_cf9a82b09f5705f7eb2c58ba8b4e452a
#
_entry.id   cf9a82b09f5705f7eb2c58ba8b4e452a
#
_cell.length_a   1.000
_cell.length_b   1.000
_cell.length_c   1.000
_cell.angle_alpha   90.00
_cell.angle_beta   90.00
_cell.angle_gamma   90.00
#
_symmetry.space_group_name_H-M   'P 1'
#
loop_
_entity.id
_entity.type
_entity.pdbx_description
1 polymer ?
#
loop_
_entity_poly.entity_id
_entity_poly.type
_entity_poly.pdbx_seq_one_letter_code
_entity_poly.pdbx_strand_id
1 'polypeptide(L)'
;MIIVIRRVICLSLCCLWSSGYTAETQSSRATYLANAGVMIERGTIKIAFDPLFHNDFDIYDHVAAETESALIAGTAPWDSIDAVFISHYHEDHFDPALILKLLNAQITIELFAPEQAADAIRALVDDPDDAVLKRVHGLALENGEGPIDIKLGALLIEAVRIPHEGWPDYHENVENIVFRVTLGNQTTVLHFGDADPNDEHFVQHAEHWRERHTHFAMPPYWFFFSGEGRGILEDRIDASHTIGVHVPTKVPDDPESRPGELQGFDLFTRPGEMRKISVTD
;
A
#
# COMPACT_ATOMS: atom_id res chain seq x y z
N MET A 1 79.64 6.89 -36.92
CA MET A 1 79.35 6.56 -35.52
C MET A 1 77.83 6.62 -35.41
N ILE A 2 77.17 5.45 -35.46
CA ILE A 2 75.71 5.32 -35.49
C ILE A 2 75.26 4.97 -34.09
N ILE A 3 74.45 5.82 -33.46
CA ILE A 3 73.88 5.62 -32.15
C ILE A 3 72.52 4.95 -32.34
N VAL A 4 72.37 3.70 -31.89
CA VAL A 4 71.10 2.98 -31.87
C VAL A 4 70.42 3.21 -30.53
N ILE A 5 69.27 3.91 -30.51
CA ILE A 5 68.43 4.10 -29.31
C ILE A 5 67.44 2.94 -29.28
N ARG A 6 67.60 2.06 -28.29
CA ARG A 6 66.58 1.04 -27.97
C ARG A 6 65.43 1.69 -27.14
N ARG A 7 64.23 1.68 -27.68
CA ARG A 7 62.98 2.02 -26.94
C ARG A 7 62.58 0.83 -26.06
N VAL A 8 62.54 1.04 -24.77
CA VAL A 8 61.95 0.11 -23.81
C VAL A 8 60.46 0.45 -23.75
N ILE A 9 59.61 -0.50 -24.16
CA ILE A 9 58.16 -0.39 -24.03
C ILE A 9 57.80 -1.00 -22.67
N CYS A 10 57.44 -0.16 -21.68
CA CYS A 10 56.80 -0.62 -20.45
C CYS A 10 55.30 -0.89 -20.74
N LEU A 11 54.90 -2.15 -20.77
CA LEU A 11 53.48 -2.51 -20.72
C LEU A 11 53.01 -2.40 -19.28
N SER A 12 52.28 -1.35 -18.97
CA SER A 12 51.51 -1.24 -17.72
C SER A 12 50.24 -2.08 -17.85
N LEU A 13 50.22 -3.23 -17.15
CA LEU A 13 49.02 -4.05 -17.00
C LEU A 13 48.08 -3.32 -16.02
N CYS A 14 47.09 -2.57 -16.54
CA CYS A 14 45.98 -2.09 -15.75
C CYS A 14 45.04 -3.29 -15.42
N CYS A 15 45.16 -3.84 -14.24
CA CYS A 15 44.14 -4.74 -13.68
C CYS A 15 42.88 -3.90 -13.39
N LEU A 16 41.92 -3.95 -14.30
CA LEU A 16 40.57 -3.48 -14.06
C LEU A 16 39.93 -4.44 -13.05
N TRP A 17 39.93 -4.08 -11.79
CA TRP A 17 39.07 -4.68 -10.83
C TRP A 17 37.65 -4.20 -11.14
N SER A 18 36.88 -4.98 -11.89
CA SER A 18 35.42 -4.85 -11.94
C SER A 18 34.90 -5.29 -10.58
N SER A 19 34.68 -4.33 -9.67
CA SER A 19 33.86 -4.55 -8.50
C SER A 19 32.46 -4.87 -9.02
N GLY A 20 32.13 -6.16 -9.09
CA GLY A 20 30.77 -6.59 -9.33
C GLY A 20 29.92 -6.10 -8.15
N TYR A 21 29.27 -4.95 -8.30
CA TYR A 21 28.15 -4.61 -7.47
C TYR A 21 27.06 -5.65 -7.78
N THR A 22 27.00 -6.71 -7.00
CA THR A 22 25.75 -7.45 -6.87
C THR A 22 24.77 -6.47 -6.26
N ALA A 23 23.82 -5.99 -7.06
CA ALA A 23 22.67 -5.29 -6.52
C ALA A 23 22.07 -6.24 -5.48
N GLU A 24 22.25 -5.94 -4.20
CA GLU A 24 21.51 -6.60 -3.14
C GLU A 24 20.03 -6.42 -3.51
N THR A 25 19.34 -7.51 -3.77
CA THR A 25 17.90 -7.45 -4.02
C THR A 25 17.26 -6.94 -2.73
N GLN A 26 16.95 -5.65 -2.71
CA GLN A 26 16.32 -5.02 -1.54
C GLN A 26 15.03 -5.77 -1.25
N SER A 27 14.98 -6.42 -0.09
CA SER A 27 13.78 -7.14 0.35
C SER A 27 12.66 -6.16 0.59
N SER A 28 11.47 -6.50 0.12
CA SER A 28 10.24 -5.77 0.42
C SER A 28 9.50 -6.46 1.54
N ARG A 29 8.83 -5.70 2.38
CA ARG A 29 8.13 -6.20 3.56
C ARG A 29 6.81 -5.46 3.77
N ALA A 30 5.77 -6.21 4.14
CA ALA A 30 4.53 -5.69 4.67
C ALA A 30 4.51 -5.87 6.20
N THR A 31 4.12 -4.84 6.93
CA THR A 31 3.89 -4.87 8.38
C THR A 31 2.44 -4.49 8.65
N TYR A 32 1.71 -5.39 9.27
CA TYR A 32 0.30 -5.17 9.62
C TYR A 32 0.20 -4.23 10.82
N LEU A 33 -0.63 -3.20 10.70
CA LEU A 33 -0.88 -2.22 11.76
C LEU A 33 -2.11 -2.61 12.57
N ALA A 34 -3.25 -2.73 11.93
CA ALA A 34 -4.53 -3.23 12.44
C ALA A 34 -5.59 -3.08 11.33
N ASN A 35 -6.70 -3.80 11.40
CA ASN A 35 -7.84 -3.78 10.47
C ASN A 35 -7.40 -3.88 8.99
N ALA A 36 -7.49 -2.82 8.21
CA ALA A 36 -6.94 -2.74 6.85
C ALA A 36 -5.57 -2.03 6.79
N GLY A 37 -5.07 -1.55 7.93
CA GLY A 37 -3.84 -0.78 8.04
C GLY A 37 -2.59 -1.61 7.81
N VAL A 38 -1.78 -1.26 6.78
CA VAL A 38 -0.54 -1.96 6.44
C VAL A 38 0.54 -0.96 6.03
N MET A 39 1.75 -1.11 6.59
CA MET A 39 2.94 -0.41 6.11
C MET A 39 3.74 -1.31 5.16
N ILE A 40 4.16 -0.76 4.03
CA ILE A 40 5.03 -1.43 3.05
C ILE A 40 6.37 -0.73 3.00
N GLU A 41 7.43 -1.54 3.06
CA GLU A 41 8.80 -1.05 2.97
C GLU A 41 9.56 -1.75 1.84
N ARG A 42 10.37 -0.98 1.11
CA ARG A 42 11.34 -1.46 0.15
C ARG A 42 12.61 -0.60 0.18
N GLY A 43 13.67 -1.11 0.79
CA GLY A 43 14.87 -0.32 1.03
C GLY A 43 14.57 0.92 1.87
N THR A 44 14.75 2.10 1.30
CA THR A 44 14.43 3.39 1.95
C THR A 44 13.02 3.89 1.63
N ILE A 45 12.29 3.25 0.73
CA ILE A 45 10.94 3.65 0.34
C ILE A 45 9.95 3.05 1.34
N LYS A 46 9.10 3.89 1.92
CA LYS A 46 8.05 3.47 2.86
C LYS A 46 6.72 4.10 2.50
N ILE A 47 5.68 3.30 2.51
CA ILE A 47 4.30 3.76 2.33
C ILE A 47 3.38 3.09 3.36
N ALA A 48 2.26 3.73 3.70
CA ALA A 48 1.27 3.13 4.57
C ALA A 48 -0.14 3.29 3.99
N PHE A 49 -0.95 2.25 4.14
CA PHE A 49 -2.38 2.23 3.80
C PHE A 49 -3.19 2.24 5.09
N ASP A 50 -4.22 3.07 5.17
CA ASP A 50 -5.19 3.19 6.28
C ASP A 50 -4.55 3.08 7.67
N PRO A 51 -3.48 3.87 7.96
CA PRO A 51 -2.61 3.57 9.09
C PRO A 51 -3.14 4.00 10.46
N LEU A 52 -4.14 4.88 10.52
CA LEU A 52 -4.59 5.51 11.77
C LEU A 52 -6.11 5.73 11.78
N PHE A 53 -6.76 5.07 12.73
CA PHE A 53 -8.21 5.13 12.97
C PHE A 53 -8.49 4.88 14.45
N HIS A 54 -9.68 5.27 14.94
CA HIS A 54 -10.06 5.10 16.34
C HIS A 54 -11.30 4.25 16.56
N ASN A 55 -12.14 4.03 15.56
CA ASN A 55 -13.33 3.21 15.70
C ASN A 55 -13.05 1.81 15.17
N ASP A 56 -13.21 0.81 16.02
CA ASP A 56 -13.05 -0.61 15.68
C ASP A 56 -14.40 -1.35 15.63
N PHE A 57 -15.48 -0.62 15.87
CA PHE A 57 -16.85 -1.16 15.97
C PHE A 57 -16.96 -2.34 16.96
N ASP A 58 -16.05 -2.48 17.93
CA ASP A 58 -15.90 -3.65 18.79
C ASP A 58 -15.67 -4.97 18.02
N ILE A 59 -15.15 -4.89 16.78
CA ILE A 59 -14.98 -6.02 15.86
C ILE A 59 -13.52 -6.23 15.49
N TYR A 60 -12.76 -5.15 15.32
CA TYR A 60 -11.40 -5.15 14.78
C TYR A 60 -10.38 -4.80 15.84
N ASP A 61 -9.11 -5.12 15.57
CA ASP A 61 -8.01 -4.66 16.41
C ASP A 61 -7.72 -3.17 16.15
N HIS A 62 -7.28 -2.47 17.20
CA HIS A 62 -6.68 -1.15 17.07
C HIS A 62 -5.19 -1.22 16.77
N VAL A 63 -4.69 -0.16 16.16
CA VAL A 63 -3.25 0.09 16.13
C VAL A 63 -2.75 0.20 17.57
N ALA A 64 -1.75 -0.59 17.94
CA ALA A 64 -1.20 -0.56 19.29
C ALA A 64 -0.74 0.87 19.66
N ALA A 65 -1.07 1.34 20.86
CA ALA A 65 -0.82 2.74 21.26
C ALA A 65 0.65 3.18 21.13
N GLU A 66 1.58 2.25 21.37
CA GLU A 66 3.01 2.50 21.18
C GLU A 66 3.35 2.66 19.70
N THR A 67 2.73 1.86 18.81
CA THR A 67 2.91 1.96 17.36
C THR A 67 2.29 3.25 16.83
N GLU A 68 1.08 3.60 17.24
CA GLU A 68 0.43 4.85 16.89
C GLU A 68 1.29 6.06 17.27
N SER A 69 1.76 6.08 18.52
CA SER A 69 2.60 7.17 19.03
C SER A 69 3.93 7.27 18.26
N ALA A 70 4.56 6.14 17.96
CA ALA A 70 5.82 6.08 17.21
C ALA A 70 5.63 6.46 15.74
N LEU A 71 4.53 6.03 15.12
CA LEU A 71 4.14 6.38 13.75
C LEU A 71 3.92 7.89 13.61
N ILE A 72 3.14 8.49 14.52
CA ILE A 72 2.91 9.93 14.51
C ILE A 72 4.22 10.69 14.73
N ALA A 73 5.04 10.26 15.69
CA ALA A 73 6.31 10.92 15.99
C ALA A 73 7.40 10.71 14.94
N GLY A 74 7.22 9.80 13.97
CA GLY A 74 8.27 9.44 13.03
C GLY A 74 9.46 8.77 13.69
N THR A 75 9.21 7.94 14.70
CA THR A 75 10.25 7.15 15.38
C THR A 75 10.50 5.84 14.62
N ALA A 76 11.75 5.51 14.32
CA ALA A 76 12.07 4.28 13.59
C ALA A 76 11.39 3.03 14.21
N PRO A 77 10.82 2.13 13.41
CA PRO A 77 10.90 2.05 11.95
C PRO A 77 9.86 2.89 11.20
N TRP A 78 9.04 3.68 11.88
CA TRP A 78 7.91 4.46 11.38
C TRP A 78 8.29 5.87 10.88
N ASP A 79 9.58 6.14 10.74
CA ASP A 79 10.14 7.36 10.18
C ASP A 79 10.24 7.30 8.65
N SER A 80 10.41 8.47 8.03
CA SER A 80 10.72 8.59 6.59
C SER A 80 9.68 7.91 5.69
N ILE A 81 8.40 8.04 6.02
CA ILE A 81 7.30 7.59 5.17
C ILE A 81 7.17 8.56 4.00
N ASP A 82 7.16 8.03 2.76
CA ASP A 82 7.03 8.82 1.53
C ASP A 82 5.58 9.19 1.26
N ALA A 83 4.67 8.23 1.43
CA ALA A 83 3.25 8.43 1.16
C ALA A 83 2.34 7.65 2.11
N VAL A 84 1.17 8.22 2.39
CA VAL A 84 0.04 7.59 3.07
C VAL A 84 -1.15 7.56 2.13
N PHE A 85 -1.85 6.43 2.11
CA PHE A 85 -3.04 6.19 1.30
C PHE A 85 -4.22 5.91 2.21
N ILE A 86 -5.32 6.61 2.01
CA ILE A 86 -6.60 6.34 2.66
C ILE A 86 -7.54 5.77 1.61
N SER A 87 -8.03 4.56 1.86
CA SER A 87 -8.92 3.87 0.92
C SER A 87 -10.30 4.53 0.86
N HIS A 88 -10.87 4.88 2.01
CA HIS A 88 -12.16 5.57 2.13
C HIS A 88 -12.30 6.24 3.51
N TYR A 89 -13.43 6.92 3.74
CA TYR A 89 -13.58 7.82 4.89
C TYR A 89 -14.17 7.16 6.15
N HIS A 90 -14.48 5.87 6.17
CA HIS A 90 -15.05 5.21 7.34
C HIS A 90 -14.09 5.24 8.54
N GLU A 91 -14.69 5.32 9.73
CA GLU A 91 -13.96 5.57 10.98
C GLU A 91 -13.05 4.43 11.43
N ASP A 92 -13.20 3.24 10.87
CA ASP A 92 -12.32 2.08 11.10
C ASP A 92 -11.14 1.98 10.10
N HIS A 93 -11.05 2.92 9.16
CA HIS A 93 -9.92 3.11 8.23
C HIS A 93 -9.23 4.45 8.42
N PHE A 94 -9.95 5.44 8.92
CA PHE A 94 -9.51 6.82 8.85
C PHE A 94 -9.99 7.68 10.03
N ASP A 95 -9.05 8.32 10.72
CA ASP A 95 -9.32 9.41 11.64
C ASP A 95 -8.64 10.69 11.11
N PRO A 96 -9.40 11.70 10.66
CA PRO A 96 -8.83 12.90 10.07
C PRO A 96 -7.93 13.68 11.01
N ALA A 97 -8.21 13.67 12.33
CA ALA A 97 -7.40 14.40 13.30
C ALA A 97 -6.06 13.69 13.56
N LEU A 98 -6.04 12.36 13.58
CA LEU A 98 -4.80 11.59 13.70
C LEU A 98 -3.94 11.72 12.44
N ILE A 99 -4.54 11.63 11.26
CA ILE A 99 -3.83 11.81 9.99
C ILE A 99 -3.27 13.24 9.89
N LEU A 100 -4.04 14.27 10.25
CA LEU A 100 -3.52 15.63 10.29
C LEU A 100 -2.36 15.79 11.27
N LYS A 101 -2.44 15.15 12.43
CA LYS A 101 -1.34 15.13 13.42
C LYS A 101 -0.09 14.45 12.88
N LEU A 102 -0.24 13.33 12.16
CA LEU A 102 0.85 12.63 11.46
C LEU A 102 1.51 13.54 10.41
N LEU A 103 0.72 14.16 9.53
CA LEU A 103 1.21 15.05 8.48
C LEU A 103 1.95 16.28 9.05
N ASN A 104 1.49 16.81 10.18
CA ASN A 104 2.15 17.93 10.84
C ASN A 104 3.48 17.53 11.50
N ALA A 105 3.58 16.30 12.00
CA ALA A 105 4.80 15.82 12.64
C ALA A 105 5.83 15.32 11.60
N GLN A 106 5.39 14.66 10.53
CA GLN A 106 6.23 14.15 9.45
C GLN A 106 5.97 14.96 8.17
N ILE A 107 6.68 16.06 8.00
CA ILE A 107 6.42 17.08 6.98
C ILE A 107 6.74 16.67 5.54
N THR A 108 7.29 15.47 5.32
CA THR A 108 7.61 14.94 3.99
C THR A 108 6.57 13.96 3.45
N ILE A 109 5.61 13.56 4.27
CA ILE A 109 4.54 12.64 3.84
C ILE A 109 3.60 13.34 2.87
N GLU A 110 3.36 12.69 1.73
CA GLU A 110 2.27 13.02 0.81
C GLU A 110 1.08 12.11 1.09
N LEU A 111 -0.11 12.66 1.19
CA LEU A 111 -1.35 11.93 1.43
C LEU A 111 -2.17 11.82 0.15
N PHE A 112 -2.60 10.61 -0.19
CA PHE A 112 -3.56 10.33 -1.27
C PHE A 112 -4.82 9.71 -0.67
N ALA A 113 -5.97 10.27 -0.98
CA ALA A 113 -7.24 9.87 -0.40
C ALA A 113 -8.39 10.17 -1.36
N PRO A 114 -9.56 9.52 -1.26
CA PRO A 114 -10.76 10.02 -1.92
C PRO A 114 -11.10 11.43 -1.45
N GLU A 115 -11.83 12.18 -2.27
CA GLU A 115 -12.13 13.58 -1.96
C GLU A 115 -12.87 13.73 -0.64
N GLN A 116 -13.76 12.79 -0.29
CA GLN A 116 -14.46 12.78 1.00
C GLN A 116 -13.50 12.77 2.20
N ALA A 117 -12.47 11.96 2.18
CA ALA A 117 -11.48 11.90 3.27
C ALA A 117 -10.55 13.12 3.25
N ALA A 118 -10.15 13.59 2.07
CA ALA A 118 -9.35 14.80 1.93
C ALA A 118 -10.10 16.04 2.46
N ASP A 119 -11.39 16.17 2.17
CA ASP A 119 -12.23 17.26 2.67
C ASP A 119 -12.38 17.21 4.18
N ALA A 120 -12.48 16.02 4.78
CA ALA A 120 -12.54 15.89 6.24
C ALA A 120 -11.24 16.42 6.91
N ILE A 121 -10.08 16.24 6.29
CA ILE A 121 -8.82 16.83 6.78
C ILE A 121 -8.81 18.35 6.56
N ARG A 122 -9.18 18.82 5.36
CA ARG A 122 -9.23 20.26 5.04
C ARG A 122 -10.13 21.02 6.01
N ALA A 123 -11.24 20.41 6.43
CA ALA A 123 -12.18 21.00 7.39
C ALA A 123 -11.60 21.21 8.80
N LEU A 124 -10.49 20.57 9.14
CA LEU A 124 -9.79 20.73 10.43
C LEU A 124 -8.72 21.81 10.41
N VAL A 125 -8.45 22.42 9.25
CA VAL A 125 -7.40 23.42 9.08
C VAL A 125 -8.02 24.79 8.82
N ASP A 126 -7.83 25.73 9.75
CA ASP A 126 -8.43 27.06 9.67
C ASP A 126 -7.84 27.92 8.54
N ASP A 127 -6.54 27.78 8.26
CA ASP A 127 -5.86 28.52 7.20
C ASP A 127 -5.84 27.72 5.89
N PRO A 128 -6.58 28.15 4.85
CA PRO A 128 -6.60 27.43 3.57
C PRO A 128 -5.24 27.46 2.83
N ASP A 129 -4.32 28.32 3.23
CA ASP A 129 -2.97 28.41 2.67
C ASP A 129 -1.93 27.61 3.47
N ASP A 130 -2.34 26.88 4.51
CA ASP A 130 -1.44 26.05 5.31
C ASP A 130 -0.67 25.09 4.43
N ALA A 131 0.63 24.98 4.70
CA ALA A 131 1.52 24.13 3.94
C ALA A 131 1.15 22.63 4.00
N VAL A 132 0.46 22.19 5.07
CA VAL A 132 0.00 20.79 5.20
C VAL A 132 -1.00 20.44 4.09
N LEU A 133 -1.88 21.37 3.71
CA LEU A 133 -2.91 21.16 2.69
C LEU A 133 -2.33 20.92 1.28
N LYS A 134 -1.11 21.41 1.02
CA LYS A 134 -0.42 21.17 -0.26
C LYS A 134 0.01 19.72 -0.45
N ARG A 135 0.02 18.93 0.61
CA ARG A 135 0.39 17.52 0.67
C ARG A 135 -0.83 16.58 0.82
N VAL A 136 -2.04 17.13 0.79
CA VAL A 136 -3.30 16.41 0.85
C VAL A 136 -3.90 16.37 -0.56
N HIS A 137 -3.75 15.21 -1.22
CA HIS A 137 -4.22 14.98 -2.59
C HIS A 137 -5.55 14.24 -2.56
N GLY A 138 -6.65 14.98 -2.73
CA GLY A 138 -7.98 14.40 -2.92
C GLY A 138 -8.13 13.90 -4.35
N LEU A 139 -8.60 12.67 -4.50
CA LEU A 139 -8.80 12.00 -5.78
C LEU A 139 -10.31 11.90 -6.06
N ALA A 140 -10.81 12.78 -6.93
CA ALA A 140 -12.19 12.77 -7.37
C ALA A 140 -12.34 11.76 -8.52
N LEU A 141 -12.65 10.51 -8.19
CA LEU A 141 -12.87 9.43 -9.15
C LEU A 141 -14.33 9.00 -9.14
N GLU A 142 -14.90 8.81 -10.32
CA GLU A 142 -16.24 8.26 -10.47
C GLU A 142 -16.24 6.73 -10.66
N ASN A 143 -17.34 6.08 -10.31
CA ASN A 143 -17.51 4.65 -10.59
C ASN A 143 -17.44 4.38 -12.08
N GLY A 144 -16.60 3.43 -12.50
CA GLY A 144 -16.40 3.09 -13.90
C GLY A 144 -15.47 4.05 -14.66
N GLU A 145 -14.96 5.10 -14.02
CA GLU A 145 -13.91 5.93 -14.60
C GLU A 145 -12.61 5.14 -14.66
N GLY A 146 -11.82 5.37 -15.71
CA GLY A 146 -10.53 4.71 -15.88
C GLY A 146 -9.55 5.05 -14.77
N PRO A 147 -8.52 4.24 -14.59
CA PRO A 147 -7.51 4.47 -13.56
C PRO A 147 -6.77 5.79 -13.79
N ILE A 148 -6.32 6.41 -12.72
CA ILE A 148 -5.39 7.53 -12.77
C ILE A 148 -4.00 7.07 -12.33
N ASP A 149 -2.98 7.64 -12.98
CA ASP A 149 -1.57 7.37 -12.69
C ASP A 149 -0.89 8.62 -12.15
N ILE A 150 -0.24 8.49 -11.00
CA ILE A 150 0.51 9.56 -10.35
C ILE A 150 1.95 9.08 -10.10
N LYS A 151 2.94 9.91 -10.43
CA LYS A 151 4.34 9.65 -10.10
C LYS A 151 4.79 10.54 -8.95
N LEU A 152 5.27 9.90 -7.89
CA LEU A 152 5.87 10.57 -6.73
C LEU A 152 7.25 9.98 -6.44
N GLY A 153 8.31 10.68 -6.81
CA GLY A 153 9.67 10.18 -6.64
C GLY A 153 9.88 8.80 -7.29
N ALA A 154 10.13 7.79 -6.44
CA ALA A 154 10.30 6.40 -6.86
C ALA A 154 9.00 5.58 -6.82
N LEU A 155 7.84 6.22 -6.57
CA LEU A 155 6.53 5.60 -6.56
C LEU A 155 5.81 5.83 -7.88
N LEU A 156 5.16 4.79 -8.40
CA LEU A 156 4.07 4.89 -9.34
C LEU A 156 2.80 4.48 -8.61
N ILE A 157 1.87 5.41 -8.49
CA ILE A 157 0.59 5.27 -7.80
C ILE A 157 -0.50 5.16 -8.86
N GLU A 158 -1.26 4.11 -8.83
CA GLU A 158 -2.39 3.86 -9.71
C GLU A 158 -3.64 3.73 -8.84
N ALA A 159 -4.68 4.49 -9.13
CA ALA A 159 -5.88 4.55 -8.32
C ALA A 159 -7.13 4.31 -9.17
N VAL A 160 -8.02 3.45 -8.66
CA VAL A 160 -9.30 3.10 -9.30
C VAL A 160 -10.40 3.16 -8.25
N ARG A 161 -11.54 3.80 -8.56
CA ARG A 161 -12.71 3.74 -7.70
C ARG A 161 -13.45 2.42 -7.94
N ILE A 162 -13.44 1.55 -6.93
CA ILE A 162 -14.28 0.35 -6.86
C ILE A 162 -15.31 0.58 -5.77
N PRO A 163 -16.63 0.38 -6.02
CA PRO A 163 -17.65 0.56 -5.00
C PRO A 163 -17.32 -0.15 -3.69
N HIS A 164 -17.76 0.42 -2.59
CA HIS A 164 -17.64 -0.17 -1.26
C HIS A 164 -18.58 -1.38 -1.14
N GLU A 165 -18.20 -2.39 -0.37
CA GLU A 165 -19.04 -3.53 -0.02
C GLU A 165 -20.42 -3.05 0.49
N GLY A 166 -21.49 -3.73 0.05
CA GLY A 166 -22.87 -3.34 0.30
C GLY A 166 -23.45 -2.33 -0.69
N TRP A 167 -22.68 -1.90 -1.67
CA TRP A 167 -23.21 -1.10 -2.79
C TRP A 167 -24.24 -1.91 -3.63
N PRO A 168 -25.30 -1.28 -4.16
CA PRO A 168 -25.69 0.13 -3.99
C PRO A 168 -26.58 0.39 -2.76
N ASP A 169 -26.98 -0.64 -2.02
CA ASP A 169 -28.05 -0.56 -1.04
C ASP A 169 -27.67 0.23 0.23
N TYR A 170 -26.42 0.16 0.67
CA TYR A 170 -25.98 0.74 1.94
C TYR A 170 -24.89 1.79 1.78
N HIS A 171 -23.96 1.63 0.84
CA HIS A 171 -22.73 2.44 0.73
C HIS A 171 -22.59 3.11 -0.64
N GLU A 172 -23.71 3.47 -1.27
CA GLU A 172 -23.75 4.08 -2.62
C GLU A 172 -22.82 5.30 -2.74
N ASN A 173 -22.75 6.12 -1.68
CA ASN A 173 -22.00 7.38 -1.70
C ASN A 173 -20.59 7.25 -1.14
N VAL A 174 -20.12 6.06 -0.74
CA VAL A 174 -18.76 5.87 -0.22
C VAL A 174 -17.77 5.84 -1.37
N GLU A 175 -16.79 6.73 -1.33
CA GLU A 175 -15.71 6.77 -2.30
C GLU A 175 -14.59 5.83 -1.85
N ASN A 176 -14.70 4.53 -2.18
CA ASN A 176 -13.62 3.58 -1.93
C ASN A 176 -12.67 3.54 -3.12
N ILE A 177 -11.37 3.74 -2.85
CA ILE A 177 -10.31 3.69 -3.86
C ILE A 177 -9.42 2.46 -3.63
N VAL A 178 -9.28 1.67 -4.66
CA VAL A 178 -8.28 0.60 -4.76
C VAL A 178 -6.97 1.22 -5.27
N PHE A 179 -5.93 1.12 -4.45
CA PHE A 179 -4.60 1.65 -4.79
C PHE A 179 -3.66 0.53 -5.20
N ARG A 180 -3.10 0.64 -6.41
CA ARG A 180 -1.96 -0.16 -6.83
C ARG A 180 -0.71 0.72 -6.83
N VAL A 181 0.28 0.35 -6.01
CA VAL A 181 1.49 1.16 -5.84
C VAL A 181 2.72 0.34 -6.16
N THR A 182 3.55 0.85 -7.09
CA THR A 182 4.84 0.26 -7.46
C THR A 182 5.97 1.04 -6.81
N LEU A 183 6.75 0.36 -5.96
CA LEU A 183 7.90 0.90 -5.26
C LEU A 183 9.19 0.60 -6.02
N GLY A 184 9.92 1.64 -6.43
CA GLY A 184 11.23 1.51 -7.07
C GLY A 184 11.22 0.74 -8.39
N ASN A 185 10.10 0.76 -9.15
CA ASN A 185 9.88 0.02 -10.39
C ASN A 185 10.03 -1.52 -10.27
N GLN A 186 9.90 -2.09 -9.06
CA GLN A 186 10.14 -3.51 -8.84
C GLN A 186 9.09 -4.20 -7.98
N THR A 187 8.56 -3.55 -6.95
CA THR A 187 7.58 -4.15 -6.05
C THR A 187 6.25 -3.46 -6.21
N THR A 188 5.25 -4.17 -6.71
CA THR A 188 3.89 -3.67 -6.87
C THR A 188 2.99 -4.29 -5.81
N VAL A 189 2.31 -3.45 -5.06
CA VAL A 189 1.34 -3.84 -4.03
C VAL A 189 -0.04 -3.30 -4.38
N LEU A 190 -1.09 -3.99 -3.97
CA LEU A 190 -2.48 -3.62 -4.23
C LEU A 190 -3.27 -3.66 -2.92
N HIS A 191 -3.86 -2.52 -2.55
CA HIS A 191 -4.75 -2.39 -1.39
C HIS A 191 -6.17 -2.12 -1.86
N PHE A 192 -7.13 -2.90 -1.39
CA PHE A 192 -8.50 -2.87 -1.90
C PHE A 192 -9.41 -1.91 -1.12
N GLY A 193 -8.99 -1.47 0.07
CA GLY A 193 -9.94 -0.89 1.02
C GLY A 193 -11.07 -1.86 1.28
N ASP A 194 -12.30 -1.37 1.29
CA ASP A 194 -13.52 -2.14 1.49
C ASP A 194 -14.27 -2.39 0.17
N ALA A 195 -13.52 -2.78 -0.87
CA ALA A 195 -14.10 -3.03 -2.17
C ALA A 195 -15.20 -4.10 -2.14
N ASP A 196 -16.25 -3.87 -2.92
CA ASP A 196 -17.32 -4.84 -3.18
C ASP A 196 -16.78 -6.00 -4.05
N PRO A 197 -16.98 -7.28 -3.67
CA PRO A 197 -16.45 -8.44 -4.39
C PRO A 197 -17.33 -8.82 -5.60
N ASN A 198 -17.85 -7.85 -6.34
CA ASN A 198 -18.60 -8.02 -7.57
C ASN A 198 -17.69 -7.80 -8.78
N ASP A 199 -17.56 -8.81 -9.66
CA ASP A 199 -16.66 -8.76 -10.83
C ASP A 199 -17.07 -7.69 -11.85
N GLU A 200 -18.33 -7.24 -11.88
CA GLU A 200 -18.75 -6.15 -12.75
C GLU A 200 -17.94 -4.87 -12.53
N HIS A 201 -17.49 -4.63 -11.30
CA HIS A 201 -16.64 -3.48 -10.95
C HIS A 201 -15.19 -3.65 -11.39
N PHE A 202 -14.69 -4.89 -11.45
CA PHE A 202 -13.30 -5.19 -11.79
C PHE A 202 -13.09 -5.42 -13.28
N VAL A 203 -14.05 -6.06 -13.96
CA VAL A 203 -13.93 -6.40 -15.39
C VAL A 203 -13.81 -5.17 -16.29
N GLN A 204 -14.45 -4.06 -15.92
CA GLN A 204 -14.33 -2.80 -16.67
C GLN A 204 -12.92 -2.21 -16.67
N HIS A 205 -12.08 -2.62 -15.71
CA HIS A 205 -10.67 -2.25 -15.60
C HIS A 205 -9.71 -3.41 -15.95
N ALA A 206 -10.18 -4.41 -16.71
CA ALA A 206 -9.42 -5.64 -16.98
C ALA A 206 -8.06 -5.40 -17.67
N GLU A 207 -7.93 -4.36 -18.49
CA GLU A 207 -6.64 -3.99 -19.10
C GLU A 207 -5.68 -3.45 -18.03
N HIS A 208 -6.15 -2.57 -17.18
CA HIS A 208 -5.38 -2.01 -16.09
C HIS A 208 -4.78 -3.09 -15.18
N TRP A 209 -5.59 -4.09 -14.76
CA TRP A 209 -5.08 -5.17 -13.90
C TRP A 209 -3.95 -5.96 -14.57
N ARG A 210 -4.03 -6.17 -15.89
CA ARG A 210 -3.04 -6.94 -16.68
C ARG A 210 -1.79 -6.17 -17.07
N GLU A 211 -1.83 -4.84 -17.12
CA GLU A 211 -0.69 -4.00 -17.53
C GLU A 211 0.52 -4.15 -16.62
N ARG A 212 0.28 -4.47 -15.35
CA ARG A 212 1.33 -4.56 -14.34
C ARG A 212 1.05 -5.71 -13.38
N HIS A 213 2.02 -6.59 -13.24
CA HIS A 213 1.93 -7.69 -12.29
C HIS A 213 1.89 -7.17 -10.85
N THR A 214 0.99 -7.73 -10.05
CA THR A 214 0.85 -7.45 -8.62
C THR A 214 1.63 -8.50 -7.82
N HIS A 215 2.62 -8.06 -7.04
CA HIS A 215 3.42 -8.96 -6.22
C HIS A 215 2.74 -9.28 -4.89
N PHE A 216 1.93 -8.36 -4.37
CA PHE A 216 1.29 -8.49 -3.06
C PHE A 216 -0.07 -7.80 -3.06
N ALA A 217 -1.14 -8.55 -2.90
CA ALA A 217 -2.51 -8.06 -2.85
C ALA A 217 -3.10 -8.17 -1.45
N MET A 218 -3.80 -7.15 -1.02
CA MET A 218 -4.40 -7.01 0.31
C MET A 218 -5.91 -6.77 0.18
N PRO A 219 -6.70 -7.80 -0.21
CA PRO A 219 -8.15 -7.70 -0.23
C PRO A 219 -8.72 -7.80 1.19
N PRO A 220 -9.90 -7.22 1.45
CA PRO A 220 -10.65 -7.52 2.65
C PRO A 220 -11.07 -8.98 2.68
N TYR A 221 -11.14 -9.58 3.87
CA TYR A 221 -11.28 -11.03 4.07
C TYR A 221 -12.54 -11.64 3.43
N TRP A 222 -13.58 -10.85 3.16
CA TRP A 222 -14.81 -11.35 2.55
C TRP A 222 -14.66 -11.74 1.07
N PHE A 223 -13.61 -11.31 0.38
CA PHE A 223 -13.29 -11.83 -0.95
C PHE A 223 -13.09 -13.35 -0.97
N PHE A 224 -12.66 -13.91 0.13
CA PHE A 224 -12.44 -15.36 0.23
C PHE A 224 -13.72 -16.17 0.45
N PHE A 225 -14.82 -15.53 0.87
CA PHE A 225 -16.10 -16.22 1.09
C PHE A 225 -16.89 -16.49 -0.18
N SER A 226 -16.84 -15.59 -1.15
CA SER A 226 -17.61 -15.74 -2.38
C SER A 226 -16.78 -16.39 -3.49
N GLY A 227 -17.46 -17.13 -4.39
CA GLY A 227 -16.82 -17.64 -5.61
C GLY A 227 -16.39 -16.50 -6.53
N GLU A 228 -17.16 -15.41 -6.56
CA GLU A 228 -16.88 -14.25 -7.38
C GLU A 228 -15.65 -13.47 -6.85
N GLY A 229 -15.59 -13.20 -5.54
CA GLY A 229 -14.42 -12.57 -4.92
C GLY A 229 -13.13 -13.36 -5.17
N ARG A 230 -13.17 -14.72 -5.03
CA ARG A 230 -12.02 -15.55 -5.37
C ARG A 230 -11.67 -15.48 -6.86
N GLY A 231 -12.68 -15.49 -7.76
CA GLY A 231 -12.46 -15.33 -9.20
C GLY A 231 -11.80 -13.99 -9.55
N ILE A 232 -12.17 -12.90 -8.87
CA ILE A 232 -11.50 -11.60 -9.03
C ILE A 232 -10.01 -11.72 -8.66
N LEU A 233 -9.70 -12.33 -7.52
CA LEU A 233 -8.32 -12.48 -7.05
C LEU A 233 -7.49 -13.36 -8.00
N GLU A 234 -8.06 -14.45 -8.50
CA GLU A 234 -7.39 -15.44 -9.36
C GLU A 234 -7.29 -14.99 -10.82
N ASP A 235 -8.37 -14.45 -11.39
CA ASP A 235 -8.49 -14.22 -12.85
C ASP A 235 -8.21 -12.76 -13.26
N ARG A 236 -8.45 -11.79 -12.34
CA ARG A 236 -8.26 -10.37 -12.64
C ARG A 236 -6.95 -9.83 -12.10
N ILE A 237 -6.66 -10.14 -10.82
CA ILE A 237 -5.52 -9.57 -10.11
C ILE A 237 -4.28 -10.44 -10.29
N ASP A 238 -4.41 -11.77 -10.19
CA ASP A 238 -3.33 -12.76 -10.37
C ASP A 238 -2.04 -12.35 -9.64
N ALA A 239 -2.18 -12.06 -8.33
CA ALA A 239 -1.05 -11.62 -7.52
C ALA A 239 -0.14 -12.79 -7.14
N SER A 240 1.18 -12.55 -7.05
CA SER A 240 2.14 -13.55 -6.55
C SER A 240 1.82 -14.01 -5.13
N HIS A 241 1.28 -13.11 -4.31
CA HIS A 241 0.84 -13.39 -2.95
C HIS A 241 -0.39 -12.55 -2.61
N THR A 242 -1.40 -13.18 -2.03
CA THR A 242 -2.61 -12.51 -1.54
C THR A 242 -2.75 -12.77 -0.05
N ILE A 243 -2.95 -11.70 0.73
CA ILE A 243 -3.19 -11.77 2.18
C ILE A 243 -4.46 -10.98 2.54
N GLY A 244 -5.36 -11.61 3.27
CA GLY A 244 -6.57 -10.94 3.74
C GLY A 244 -6.29 -9.93 4.84
N VAL A 245 -6.90 -8.76 4.71
CA VAL A 245 -6.99 -7.70 5.72
C VAL A 245 -8.43 -7.53 6.19
N HIS A 246 -8.70 -6.59 7.08
CA HIS A 246 -10.04 -6.31 7.62
C HIS A 246 -10.65 -7.53 8.32
N VAL A 247 -9.81 -8.30 8.99
CA VAL A 247 -10.20 -9.58 9.62
C VAL A 247 -10.73 -9.32 11.02
N PRO A 248 -11.98 -9.74 11.33
CA PRO A 248 -12.53 -9.59 12.68
C PRO A 248 -11.71 -10.34 13.74
N THR A 249 -11.56 -9.77 14.93
CA THR A 249 -10.82 -10.35 16.08
C THR A 249 -11.32 -11.73 16.49
N LYS A 250 -12.58 -12.08 16.17
CA LYS A 250 -13.14 -13.43 16.40
C LYS A 250 -12.57 -14.51 15.51
N VAL A 251 -11.87 -14.16 14.43
CA VAL A 251 -11.23 -15.12 13.52
C VAL A 251 -9.93 -15.58 14.17
N PRO A 252 -9.76 -16.91 14.40
CA PRO A 252 -8.56 -17.41 15.05
C PRO A 252 -7.28 -17.13 14.27
N ASP A 253 -6.19 -16.87 14.99
CA ASP A 253 -4.85 -16.75 14.41
C ASP A 253 -4.38 -18.06 13.77
N ASP A 254 -4.65 -19.18 14.45
CA ASP A 254 -4.32 -20.50 13.95
C ASP A 254 -5.18 -20.86 12.73
N PRO A 255 -4.57 -21.03 11.53
CA PRO A 255 -5.30 -21.32 10.30
C PRO A 255 -6.19 -22.57 10.37
N GLU A 256 -5.77 -23.61 11.13
CA GLU A 256 -6.54 -24.84 11.25
C GLU A 256 -7.82 -24.66 12.09
N SER A 257 -7.84 -23.65 12.95
CA SER A 257 -8.98 -23.31 13.81
C SER A 257 -9.98 -22.34 13.17
N ARG A 258 -9.67 -21.81 11.97
CA ARG A 258 -10.53 -20.86 11.25
C ARG A 258 -11.77 -21.54 10.67
N PRO A 259 -12.86 -20.76 10.41
CA PRO A 259 -13.98 -21.25 9.59
C PRO A 259 -13.47 -21.83 8.26
N GLY A 260 -14.14 -22.89 7.77
CA GLY A 260 -13.68 -23.65 6.59
C GLY A 260 -13.42 -22.77 5.36
N GLU A 261 -14.20 -21.71 5.20
CA GLU A 261 -14.06 -20.75 4.09
C GLU A 261 -12.75 -19.94 4.16
N LEU A 262 -12.17 -19.80 5.35
CA LEU A 262 -10.92 -19.06 5.59
C LEU A 262 -9.70 -19.97 5.78
N GLN A 263 -9.91 -21.29 5.83
CA GLN A 263 -8.79 -22.24 5.88
C GLN A 263 -8.00 -22.21 4.57
N GLY A 264 -6.69 -22.20 4.69
CA GLY A 264 -5.80 -22.21 3.52
C GLY A 264 -5.49 -20.81 2.95
N PHE A 265 -6.14 -19.73 3.43
CA PHE A 265 -5.79 -18.37 3.06
C PHE A 265 -4.83 -17.73 4.09
N ASP A 266 -3.88 -16.95 3.59
CA ASP A 266 -3.06 -16.10 4.44
C ASP A 266 -3.90 -14.88 4.88
N LEU A 267 -3.89 -14.58 6.17
CA LEU A 267 -4.64 -13.48 6.76
C LEU A 267 -3.74 -12.75 7.77
N PHE A 268 -3.84 -11.45 7.79
CA PHE A 268 -3.38 -10.65 8.92
C PHE A 268 -4.42 -10.71 10.04
N THR A 269 -4.02 -11.22 11.19
CA THR A 269 -4.91 -11.41 12.35
C THR A 269 -4.41 -10.72 13.62
N ARG A 270 -3.15 -10.31 13.67
CA ARG A 270 -2.58 -9.62 14.83
C ARG A 270 -1.72 -8.44 14.44
N PRO A 271 -1.93 -7.25 15.01
CA PRO A 271 -1.05 -6.12 14.83
C PRO A 271 0.43 -6.47 15.07
N GLY A 272 1.31 -5.98 14.21
CA GLY A 272 2.75 -6.25 14.22
C GLY A 272 3.19 -7.49 13.43
N GLU A 273 2.27 -8.28 12.86
CA GLU A 273 2.64 -9.35 11.93
C GLU A 273 3.34 -8.79 10.69
N MET A 274 4.28 -9.58 10.16
CA MET A 274 5.05 -9.20 8.99
C MET A 274 5.02 -10.28 7.92
N ARG A 275 5.02 -9.84 6.65
CA ARG A 275 5.21 -10.74 5.48
C ARG A 275 6.30 -10.17 4.59
N LYS A 276 7.17 -11.07 4.12
CA LYS A 276 8.13 -10.74 3.07
C LYS A 276 7.41 -10.70 1.73
N ILE A 277 7.63 -9.66 0.97
CA ILE A 277 7.12 -9.56 -0.41
C ILE A 277 8.23 -10.05 -1.33
N SER A 278 7.98 -11.19 -1.98
CA SER A 278 8.90 -11.76 -2.95
C SER A 278 8.69 -11.09 -4.31
N VAL A 279 9.78 -10.63 -4.90
CA VAL A 279 9.82 -10.13 -6.28
C VAL A 279 10.55 -11.19 -7.08
N THR A 280 9.82 -12.17 -7.57
CA THR A 280 10.32 -13.14 -8.56
C THR A 280 9.73 -12.75 -9.89
N ASP A 281 10.62 -12.48 -10.86
CA ASP A 281 10.24 -12.26 -12.25
C ASP A 281 9.52 -13.48 -12.85
#